data_168e381f0d8653012093632ec4c12834
#
_entry.id   168e381f0d8653012093632ec4c12834
#
_cell.length_a   1.000
_cell.length_b   1.000
_cell.length_c   1.000
_cell.angle_alpha   90.00
_cell.angle_beta   90.00
_cell.angle_gamma   90.00
#
_symmetry.space_group_name_H-M   'P 1'
#
loop_
_entity.id
_entity.type
_entity.pdbx_description
1 polymer ?
#
loop_
_entity_poly.entity_id
_entity_poly.type
_entity_poly.pdbx_seq_one_letter_code
_entity_poly.pdbx_strand_id
1 'polypeptide(L)'
;MSFDRPYEGIKVVDMSQGIAGPYCAMLLAQHGADVIKVEPHQGDWSRMLGTPTNDHTEFSFVANMGKRSLAIDLKGSDAPKIIDSLVKNADVFLEGFRPGVIDRLDFGHDRLIKLNSSLIYVSISGFGQTGSLRDKPAMDPVLQAFSGFMLDNAGQDGTPHRANTVINDMSTALYTFQAVAPLLYAKRQGAPGRYLDISLMSGAACLHAIRIMAASRGELSVVARTAPSGIFRCTDGWIQLVIMQDRDFDALCNILGLEDLKSDESLRGNEARLARADELSEHVGTILLKETAAHWREVAVPGIQFITDSQFYNVLVTAHGFLMVFFVVMP
;
A
#
# COMPACT_ATOMS: atom_id res chain seq x y z
N MET A 1 22.44 4.04 -20.87
CA MET A 1 22.71 4.08 -19.42
C MET A 1 21.81 3.06 -18.79
N SER A 2 22.39 2.05 -18.19
CA SER A 2 21.62 1.07 -17.43
C SER A 2 21.25 1.70 -16.10
N PHE A 3 19.98 1.78 -15.76
CA PHE A 3 19.48 2.25 -14.46
C PHE A 3 19.58 1.17 -13.38
N ASP A 4 20.46 0.21 -13.58
CA ASP A 4 20.39 -1.05 -12.88
C ASP A 4 20.59 -0.93 -11.37
N ARG A 5 21.35 0.05 -10.88
CA ARG A 5 21.66 0.16 -9.45
C ARG A 5 21.85 1.63 -9.00
N PRO A 6 20.79 2.46 -8.99
CA PRO A 6 20.90 3.88 -8.65
C PRO A 6 21.40 4.13 -7.21
N TYR A 7 21.22 3.15 -6.32
CA TYR A 7 21.68 3.20 -4.92
C TYR A 7 22.94 2.37 -4.66
N GLU A 8 23.70 2.03 -5.69
CA GLU A 8 25.01 1.39 -5.49
C GLU A 8 25.90 2.22 -4.58
N GLY A 9 26.50 1.55 -3.58
CA GLY A 9 27.33 2.19 -2.55
C GLY A 9 26.57 2.75 -1.35
N ILE A 10 25.22 2.83 -1.41
CA ILE A 10 24.39 3.18 -0.24
C ILE A 10 24.31 2.00 0.71
N LYS A 11 24.51 2.25 2.00
CA LYS A 11 24.49 1.25 3.07
C LYS A 11 23.31 1.47 3.99
N VAL A 12 22.53 0.44 4.20
CA VAL A 12 21.31 0.48 5.00
C VAL A 12 21.36 -0.55 6.12
N VAL A 13 21.06 -0.11 7.33
CA VAL A 13 20.84 -0.99 8.49
C VAL A 13 19.33 -1.04 8.74
N ASP A 14 18.75 -2.20 8.53
CA ASP A 14 17.30 -2.44 8.72
C ASP A 14 17.08 -3.25 10.01
N MET A 15 16.69 -2.56 11.09
CA MET A 15 16.34 -3.15 12.39
C MET A 15 14.82 -3.25 12.56
N SER A 16 14.04 -2.92 11.53
CA SER A 16 12.59 -3.02 11.56
C SER A 16 12.13 -4.47 11.41
N GLN A 17 10.87 -4.76 11.78
CA GLN A 17 10.27 -6.08 11.66
C GLN A 17 8.88 -5.99 11.02
N GLY A 18 8.38 -7.11 10.53
CA GLY A 18 7.07 -7.20 9.88
C GLY A 18 7.12 -6.79 8.42
N ILE A 19 6.34 -5.77 8.03
CA ILE A 19 6.17 -5.41 6.62
C ILE A 19 6.63 -3.98 6.33
N ALA A 20 6.12 -2.96 6.99
CA ALA A 20 6.30 -1.58 6.59
C ALA A 20 7.78 -1.16 6.45
N GLY A 21 8.57 -1.35 7.50
CA GLY A 21 10.00 -1.06 7.47
C GLY A 21 10.78 -2.01 6.55
N PRO A 22 10.61 -3.33 6.73
CA PRO A 22 11.32 -4.29 5.89
C PRO A 22 11.04 -4.11 4.39
N TYR A 23 9.81 -3.85 3.98
CA TYR A 23 9.49 -3.63 2.57
C TYR A 23 10.13 -2.35 2.01
N CYS A 24 10.18 -1.27 2.80
CA CYS A 24 10.95 -0.07 2.43
C CYS A 24 12.44 -0.38 2.22
N ALA A 25 13.04 -1.11 3.14
CA ALA A 25 14.44 -1.51 3.04
C ALA A 25 14.70 -2.47 1.85
N MET A 26 13.72 -3.34 1.53
CA MET A 26 13.76 -4.20 0.35
C MET A 26 13.76 -3.38 -0.94
N LEU A 27 12.94 -2.34 -1.03
CA LEU A 27 12.95 -1.43 -2.19
C LEU A 27 14.31 -0.76 -2.37
N LEU A 28 14.96 -0.33 -1.26
CA LEU A 28 16.32 0.20 -1.33
C LEU A 28 17.31 -0.84 -1.85
N ALA A 29 17.20 -2.11 -1.40
CA ALA A 29 18.03 -3.21 -1.87
C ALA A 29 17.82 -3.50 -3.37
N GLN A 30 16.58 -3.52 -3.85
CA GLN A 30 16.27 -3.71 -5.26
C GLN A 30 16.87 -2.60 -6.16
N HIS A 31 17.01 -1.40 -5.62
CA HIS A 31 17.66 -0.30 -6.32
C HIS A 31 19.20 -0.29 -6.14
N GLY A 32 19.76 -1.34 -5.54
CA GLY A 32 21.22 -1.56 -5.46
C GLY A 32 21.88 -1.17 -4.15
N ALA A 33 21.13 -0.73 -3.13
CA ALA A 33 21.70 -0.50 -1.81
C ALA A 33 22.17 -1.81 -1.15
N ASP A 34 23.24 -1.73 -0.36
CA ASP A 34 23.70 -2.82 0.50
C ASP A 34 22.92 -2.78 1.82
N VAL A 35 21.94 -3.67 1.96
CA VAL A 35 21.05 -3.70 3.11
C VAL A 35 21.37 -4.86 4.04
N ILE A 36 21.63 -4.54 5.31
CA ILE A 36 21.79 -5.53 6.38
C ILE A 36 20.53 -5.50 7.25
N LYS A 37 19.78 -6.60 7.20
CA LYS A 37 18.65 -6.87 8.08
C LYS A 37 19.18 -7.38 9.42
N VAL A 38 18.94 -6.61 10.48
CA VAL A 38 19.25 -7.03 11.85
C VAL A 38 17.99 -7.64 12.46
N GLU A 39 18.07 -8.88 12.87
CA GLU A 39 16.94 -9.63 13.40
C GLU A 39 17.32 -10.46 14.62
N PRO A 40 16.39 -10.85 15.50
CA PRO A 40 16.67 -11.73 16.62
C PRO A 40 17.02 -13.15 16.10
N HIS A 41 17.61 -13.99 16.96
CA HIS A 41 18.03 -15.35 16.56
C HIS A 41 16.90 -16.22 16.00
N GLN A 42 15.67 -15.99 16.45
CA GLN A 42 14.48 -16.68 15.92
C GLN A 42 13.96 -16.06 14.60
N GLY A 43 14.61 -15.02 14.10
CA GLY A 43 14.20 -14.29 12.91
C GLY A 43 13.12 -13.25 13.15
N ASP A 44 12.77 -12.53 12.09
CA ASP A 44 11.66 -11.57 12.05
C ASP A 44 10.32 -12.30 12.22
N TRP A 45 9.40 -11.73 12.99
CA TRP A 45 8.08 -12.34 13.23
C TRP A 45 7.24 -12.52 11.94
N SER A 46 7.55 -11.80 10.86
CA SER A 46 6.93 -12.03 9.55
C SER A 46 7.17 -13.45 9.01
N ARG A 47 8.20 -14.14 9.49
CA ARG A 47 8.46 -15.55 9.16
C ARG A 47 7.40 -16.52 9.71
N MET A 48 6.55 -16.04 10.64
CA MET A 48 5.43 -16.81 11.23
C MET A 48 4.06 -16.42 10.67
N LEU A 49 4.00 -15.45 9.74
CA LEU A 49 2.77 -15.04 9.07
C LEU A 49 2.65 -15.70 7.70
N GLY A 50 1.45 -16.20 7.38
CA GLY A 50 1.17 -16.79 6.07
C GLY A 50 1.55 -18.27 5.98
N THR A 51 1.85 -18.76 4.77
CA THR A 51 2.14 -20.18 4.51
C THR A 51 3.63 -20.45 4.62
N PRO A 52 4.08 -21.31 5.57
CA PRO A 52 5.50 -21.61 5.71
C PRO A 52 6.07 -22.32 4.48
N THR A 53 7.20 -21.84 4.00
CA THR A 53 8.03 -22.47 2.96
C THR A 53 9.48 -22.44 3.44
N ASN A 54 9.97 -23.53 3.99
CA ASN A 54 11.22 -23.59 4.76
C ASN A 54 11.20 -22.56 5.90
N ASP A 55 12.23 -21.69 6.00
CA ASP A 55 12.37 -20.67 7.02
C ASP A 55 11.67 -19.33 6.68
N HIS A 56 10.84 -19.32 5.64
CA HIS A 56 10.18 -18.12 5.15
C HIS A 56 8.68 -18.32 4.93
N THR A 57 7.97 -17.23 4.88
CA THR A 57 6.61 -17.12 4.37
C THR A 57 6.60 -16.13 3.22
N GLU A 58 5.49 -16.05 2.48
CA GLU A 58 5.29 -15.02 1.45
C GLU A 58 5.54 -13.60 1.99
N PHE A 59 5.14 -13.31 3.23
CA PHE A 59 5.38 -12.01 3.88
C PHE A 59 6.85 -11.73 4.10
N SER A 60 7.55 -12.67 4.74
CA SER A 60 8.99 -12.50 5.04
C SER A 60 9.84 -12.49 3.78
N PHE A 61 9.46 -13.29 2.78
CA PHE A 61 10.17 -13.35 1.51
C PHE A 61 10.04 -12.03 0.74
N VAL A 62 8.81 -11.56 0.50
CA VAL A 62 8.56 -10.33 -0.25
C VAL A 62 9.18 -9.11 0.42
N ALA A 63 9.14 -9.03 1.74
CA ALA A 63 9.68 -7.88 2.45
C ALA A 63 11.22 -7.87 2.61
N ASN A 64 11.92 -8.98 2.27
CA ASN A 64 13.35 -9.08 2.58
C ASN A 64 14.23 -9.53 1.41
N MET A 65 13.71 -9.60 0.19
CA MET A 65 14.51 -9.94 -0.99
C MET A 65 15.72 -9.01 -1.14
N GLY A 66 16.87 -9.60 -1.49
CA GLY A 66 18.11 -8.85 -1.77
C GLY A 66 18.85 -8.34 -0.54
N LYS A 67 18.40 -8.61 0.68
CA LYS A 67 19.08 -8.23 1.92
C LYS A 67 20.04 -9.32 2.39
N ARG A 68 21.06 -8.91 3.13
CA ARG A 68 21.87 -9.78 3.99
C ARG A 68 21.29 -9.81 5.39
N SER A 69 21.28 -10.96 6.06
CA SER A 69 20.77 -11.09 7.43
C SER A 69 21.92 -11.12 8.45
N LEU A 70 21.66 -10.49 9.58
CA LEU A 70 22.49 -10.55 10.80
C LEU A 70 21.59 -10.88 11.98
N ALA A 71 21.71 -12.10 12.50
CA ALA A 71 20.99 -12.52 13.71
C ALA A 71 21.78 -12.12 14.96
N ILE A 72 21.16 -11.34 15.86
CA ILE A 72 21.80 -10.84 17.08
C ILE A 72 20.79 -10.62 18.20
N ASP A 73 21.17 -10.94 19.43
CA ASP A 73 20.43 -10.49 20.61
C ASP A 73 20.78 -9.03 20.92
N LEU A 74 19.83 -8.11 20.66
CA LEU A 74 20.02 -6.67 20.91
C LEU A 74 20.21 -6.32 22.40
N LYS A 75 19.96 -7.25 23.33
CA LYS A 75 20.22 -7.08 24.76
C LYS A 75 21.59 -7.65 25.18
N GLY A 76 22.24 -8.35 24.28
CA GLY A 76 23.57 -8.93 24.52
C GLY A 76 24.66 -7.86 24.64
N SER A 77 25.70 -8.14 25.40
CA SER A 77 26.83 -7.22 25.67
C SER A 77 27.56 -6.76 24.42
N ASP A 78 27.57 -7.55 23.35
CA ASP A 78 28.26 -7.24 22.11
C ASP A 78 27.39 -6.43 21.12
N ALA A 79 26.10 -6.35 21.36
CA ALA A 79 25.17 -5.68 20.45
C ALA A 79 25.54 -4.21 20.20
N PRO A 80 25.85 -3.38 21.20
CA PRO A 80 26.25 -1.99 20.97
C PRO A 80 27.48 -1.87 20.06
N LYS A 81 28.50 -2.69 20.29
CA LYS A 81 29.72 -2.67 19.47
C LYS A 81 29.46 -3.04 18.01
N ILE A 82 28.62 -4.05 17.78
CA ILE A 82 28.29 -4.52 16.43
C ILE A 82 27.45 -3.48 15.70
N ILE A 83 26.38 -2.98 16.33
CA ILE A 83 25.49 -1.99 15.72
C ILE A 83 26.22 -0.67 15.47
N ASP A 84 27.04 -0.20 16.39
CA ASP A 84 27.87 1.00 16.20
C ASP A 84 28.80 0.87 14.99
N SER A 85 29.40 -0.30 14.81
CA SER A 85 30.28 -0.56 13.65
C SER A 85 29.51 -0.47 12.33
N LEU A 86 28.26 -0.94 12.28
CA LEU A 86 27.39 -0.83 11.11
C LEU A 86 26.97 0.62 10.87
N VAL A 87 26.48 1.30 11.91
CA VAL A 87 25.91 2.65 11.83
C VAL A 87 26.96 3.70 11.46
N LYS A 88 28.20 3.56 11.91
CA LYS A 88 29.31 4.49 11.55
C LYS A 88 29.44 4.70 10.04
N ASN A 89 29.13 3.69 9.25
CA ASN A 89 29.25 3.72 7.79
C ASN A 89 27.92 3.61 7.07
N ALA A 90 26.80 3.68 7.79
CA ALA A 90 25.45 3.59 7.20
C ALA A 90 25.01 4.95 6.65
N ASP A 91 24.24 4.90 5.58
CA ASP A 91 23.52 6.05 5.04
C ASP A 91 22.11 6.15 5.63
N VAL A 92 21.48 5.00 5.85
CA VAL A 92 20.12 4.89 6.38
C VAL A 92 20.09 3.86 7.51
N PHE A 93 19.38 4.19 8.57
CA PHE A 93 19.03 3.29 9.66
C PHE A 93 17.51 3.28 9.80
N LEU A 94 16.90 2.09 9.72
CA LEU A 94 15.45 1.92 9.90
C LEU A 94 15.17 1.09 11.15
N GLU A 95 14.19 1.52 11.94
CA GLU A 95 13.67 0.75 13.05
C GLU A 95 12.13 0.77 13.05
N GLY A 96 11.48 -0.23 13.68
CA GLY A 96 10.04 -0.37 13.74
C GLY A 96 9.54 -0.77 15.13
N PHE A 97 10.23 -0.35 16.18
CA PHE A 97 9.84 -0.64 17.55
C PHE A 97 8.72 0.31 18.04
N ARG A 98 8.03 -0.12 19.08
CA ARG A 98 7.14 0.80 19.80
C ARG A 98 7.95 1.96 20.37
N PRO A 99 7.37 3.18 20.41
CA PRO A 99 8.06 4.35 20.94
C PRO A 99 8.78 4.11 22.27
N GLY A 100 10.01 4.58 22.37
CA GLY A 100 10.88 4.43 23.54
C GLY A 100 11.54 3.06 23.72
N VAL A 101 11.20 2.04 22.91
CA VAL A 101 11.90 0.74 22.98
C VAL A 101 13.32 0.85 22.47
N ILE A 102 13.50 1.49 21.32
CA ILE A 102 14.82 1.65 20.69
C ILE A 102 15.78 2.47 21.57
N ASP A 103 15.25 3.45 22.30
CA ASP A 103 16.04 4.26 23.24
C ASP A 103 16.51 3.42 24.43
N ARG A 104 15.65 2.54 24.97
CA ARG A 104 16.02 1.60 26.04
C ARG A 104 17.04 0.55 25.61
N LEU A 105 17.12 0.27 24.31
CA LEU A 105 18.14 -0.60 23.72
C LEU A 105 19.44 0.15 23.40
N ASP A 106 19.49 1.46 23.67
CA ASP A 106 20.62 2.34 23.40
C ASP A 106 20.94 2.52 21.90
N PHE A 107 19.91 2.41 21.04
CA PHE A 107 20.04 2.64 19.59
C PHE A 107 19.13 3.77 19.09
N GLY A 108 18.69 4.67 19.99
CA GLY A 108 17.85 5.80 19.66
C GLY A 108 18.55 6.85 18.77
N HIS A 109 17.73 7.66 18.10
CA HIS A 109 18.20 8.70 17.17
C HIS A 109 19.26 9.62 17.78
N ASP A 110 19.03 10.16 19.00
CA ASP A 110 19.92 11.14 19.63
C ASP A 110 21.33 10.60 19.88
N ARG A 111 21.45 9.30 20.07
CA ARG A 111 22.74 8.63 20.23
C ARG A 111 23.39 8.33 18.86
N LEU A 112 22.64 7.73 17.95
CA LEU A 112 23.21 7.29 16.68
C LEU A 112 23.59 8.44 15.75
N ILE A 113 22.88 9.58 15.84
CA ILE A 113 23.24 10.78 15.06
C ILE A 113 24.56 11.41 15.54
N LYS A 114 24.91 11.26 16.84
CA LYS A 114 26.21 11.68 17.35
C LYS A 114 27.33 10.79 16.84
N LEU A 115 27.05 9.51 16.60
CA LEU A 115 27.99 8.55 16.04
C LEU A 115 28.21 8.76 14.54
N ASN A 116 27.15 9.13 13.82
CA ASN A 116 27.15 9.40 12.38
C ASN A 116 26.20 10.57 12.07
N SER A 117 26.76 11.76 11.97
CA SER A 117 26.01 13.01 11.76
C SER A 117 25.36 13.10 10.36
N SER A 118 25.71 12.21 9.45
CA SER A 118 25.12 12.13 8.11
C SER A 118 24.05 11.04 7.98
N LEU A 119 23.69 10.37 9.08
CA LEU A 119 22.73 9.28 9.10
C LEU A 119 21.32 9.77 8.82
N ILE A 120 20.61 9.13 7.91
CA ILE A 120 19.15 9.23 7.77
C ILE A 120 18.55 8.19 8.69
N TYR A 121 17.97 8.64 9.80
CA TYR A 121 17.37 7.78 10.81
C TYR A 121 15.86 7.75 10.63
N VAL A 122 15.27 6.57 10.48
CA VAL A 122 13.86 6.36 10.21
C VAL A 122 13.23 5.52 11.30
N SER A 123 12.28 6.10 12.03
CA SER A 123 11.40 5.37 12.96
C SER A 123 10.05 5.13 12.30
N ILE A 124 9.58 3.89 12.29
CA ILE A 124 8.26 3.52 11.81
C ILE A 124 7.45 2.94 12.96
N SER A 125 6.34 3.58 13.30
CA SER A 125 5.46 3.12 14.39
C SER A 125 4.00 3.20 14.00
N GLY A 126 3.09 2.73 14.87
CA GLY A 126 1.65 2.74 14.57
C GLY A 126 1.09 4.15 14.40
N PHE A 127 1.35 5.02 15.38
CA PHE A 127 0.77 6.37 15.46
C PHE A 127 1.81 7.48 15.55
N GLY A 128 3.09 7.20 15.30
CA GLY A 128 4.17 8.18 15.43
C GLY A 128 4.81 8.17 16.83
N GLN A 129 5.91 8.92 16.94
CA GLN A 129 6.70 9.00 18.19
C GLN A 129 6.12 10.00 19.20
N THR A 130 5.15 10.79 18.80
CA THR A 130 4.53 11.86 19.60
C THR A 130 3.00 11.76 19.60
N GLY A 131 2.34 12.58 20.43
CA GLY A 131 0.88 12.63 20.51
C GLY A 131 0.26 11.60 21.47
N SER A 132 -1.05 11.74 21.69
CA SER A 132 -1.80 10.96 22.69
C SER A 132 -1.95 9.47 22.36
N LEU A 133 -1.75 9.09 21.11
CA LEU A 133 -1.91 7.72 20.64
C LEU A 133 -0.57 6.97 20.50
N ARG A 134 0.57 7.62 20.75
CA ARG A 134 1.91 7.06 20.52
C ARG A 134 2.13 5.67 21.13
N ASP A 135 1.58 5.43 22.31
CA ASP A 135 1.75 4.19 23.06
C ASP A 135 0.69 3.12 22.76
N LYS A 136 -0.28 3.45 21.89
CA LYS A 136 -1.32 2.50 21.50
C LYS A 136 -0.76 1.42 20.57
N PRO A 137 -1.14 0.15 20.79
CA PRO A 137 -0.80 -0.91 19.86
C PRO A 137 -1.46 -0.65 18.50
N ALA A 138 -0.73 -0.93 17.45
CA ALA A 138 -1.22 -0.80 16.08
C ALA A 138 -0.72 -1.97 15.23
N MET A 139 -1.60 -2.43 14.39
CA MET A 139 -1.34 -3.38 13.30
C MET A 139 -2.17 -2.95 12.10
N ASP A 140 -1.83 -3.39 10.91
CA ASP A 140 -2.55 -3.01 9.69
C ASP A 140 -4.09 -3.07 9.82
N PRO A 141 -4.73 -4.17 10.27
CA PRO A 141 -6.19 -4.21 10.38
C PRO A 141 -6.77 -3.19 11.38
N VAL A 142 -6.02 -2.90 12.46
CA VAL A 142 -6.44 -1.87 13.43
C VAL A 142 -6.43 -0.50 12.79
N LEU A 143 -5.41 -0.22 11.98
CA LEU A 143 -5.30 1.05 11.27
C LEU A 143 -6.31 1.16 10.12
N GLN A 144 -6.66 0.07 9.44
CA GLN A 144 -7.76 0.07 8.46
C GLN A 144 -9.08 0.51 9.11
N ALA A 145 -9.38 -0.01 10.31
CA ALA A 145 -10.57 0.38 11.05
C ALA A 145 -10.48 1.84 11.54
N PHE A 146 -9.36 2.19 12.18
CA PHE A 146 -9.16 3.49 12.80
C PHE A 146 -9.14 4.65 11.81
N SER A 147 -8.59 4.43 10.61
CA SER A 147 -8.51 5.44 9.55
C SER A 147 -9.82 5.65 8.80
N GLY A 148 -10.82 4.79 9.00
CA GLY A 148 -12.06 4.80 8.22
C GLY A 148 -12.00 3.99 6.92
N PHE A 149 -10.87 3.36 6.59
CA PHE A 149 -10.70 2.58 5.36
C PHE A 149 -11.76 1.48 5.22
N MET A 150 -12.09 0.79 6.31
CA MET A 150 -13.11 -0.27 6.27
C MET A 150 -14.49 0.28 5.92
N LEU A 151 -14.80 1.51 6.33
CA LEU A 151 -16.06 2.17 5.99
C LEU A 151 -16.07 2.63 4.54
N ASP A 152 -14.96 3.18 4.03
CA ASP A 152 -14.83 3.53 2.62
C ASP A 152 -14.87 2.30 1.69
N ASN A 153 -14.50 1.13 2.22
CA ASN A 153 -14.58 -0.18 1.55
C ASN A 153 -15.85 -0.97 1.93
N ALA A 154 -16.90 -0.28 2.38
CA ALA A 154 -18.14 -0.94 2.77
C ALA A 154 -18.85 -1.60 1.58
N GLY A 155 -19.55 -2.70 1.86
CA GLY A 155 -20.45 -3.34 0.92
C GLY A 155 -21.67 -2.48 0.59
N GLN A 156 -22.48 -2.92 -0.35
CA GLN A 156 -23.72 -2.23 -0.73
C GLN A 156 -24.72 -2.13 0.43
N ASP A 157 -24.64 -3.03 1.39
CA ASP A 157 -25.42 -3.04 2.64
C ASP A 157 -24.88 -2.08 3.72
N GLY A 158 -23.82 -1.35 3.40
CA GLY A 158 -23.13 -0.46 4.35
C GLY A 158 -22.25 -1.17 5.37
N THR A 159 -22.10 -2.49 5.30
CA THR A 159 -21.23 -3.25 6.20
C THR A 159 -19.76 -2.92 5.93
N PRO A 160 -18.98 -2.44 6.93
CA PRO A 160 -17.56 -2.15 6.73
C PRO A 160 -16.76 -3.42 6.44
N HIS A 161 -15.93 -3.38 5.42
CA HIS A 161 -15.08 -4.51 5.02
C HIS A 161 -13.59 -4.16 5.09
N ARG A 162 -12.82 -5.10 5.65
CA ARG A 162 -11.38 -5.05 5.63
C ARG A 162 -10.85 -5.42 4.23
N ALA A 163 -9.87 -4.69 3.70
CA ALA A 163 -9.05 -5.22 2.63
C ALA A 163 -8.21 -6.40 3.14
N ASN A 164 -8.18 -7.49 2.40
CA ASN A 164 -7.40 -8.69 2.79
C ASN A 164 -5.89 -8.52 2.60
N THR A 165 -5.45 -7.46 1.95
CA THR A 165 -4.05 -7.06 1.86
C THR A 165 -3.66 -6.17 3.04
N VAL A 166 -2.36 -6.13 3.38
CA VAL A 166 -1.79 -5.26 4.43
C VAL A 166 -1.54 -3.85 3.87
N ILE A 167 -2.64 -3.18 3.52
CA ILE A 167 -2.61 -1.95 2.71
C ILE A 167 -1.92 -0.78 3.41
N ASN A 168 -2.08 -0.66 4.73
CA ASN A 168 -1.45 0.42 5.50
C ASN A 168 0.04 0.17 5.69
N ASP A 169 0.46 -1.08 5.93
CA ASP A 169 1.88 -1.43 5.97
C ASP A 169 2.56 -1.15 4.63
N MET A 170 1.94 -1.60 3.53
CA MET A 170 2.50 -1.42 2.18
C MET A 170 2.56 0.05 1.78
N SER A 171 1.49 0.83 2.00
CA SER A 171 1.50 2.27 1.72
C SER A 171 2.54 3.00 2.57
N THR A 172 2.65 2.66 3.85
CA THR A 172 3.67 3.24 4.74
C THR A 172 5.07 2.95 4.24
N ALA A 173 5.34 1.72 3.79
CA ALA A 173 6.62 1.36 3.21
C ALA A 173 6.96 2.20 1.97
N LEU A 174 6.00 2.36 1.04
CA LEU A 174 6.16 3.17 -0.16
C LEU A 174 6.40 4.65 0.17
N TYR A 175 5.64 5.23 1.09
CA TYR A 175 5.84 6.61 1.53
C TYR A 175 7.15 6.79 2.29
N THR A 176 7.59 5.80 3.07
CA THR A 176 8.90 5.82 3.72
C THR A 176 10.01 5.81 2.68
N PHE A 177 9.93 4.94 1.68
CA PHE A 177 10.89 4.93 0.57
C PHE A 177 10.91 6.27 -0.17
N GLN A 178 9.73 6.83 -0.46
CA GLN A 178 9.59 8.15 -1.08
C GLN A 178 10.20 9.27 -0.23
N ALA A 179 10.12 9.19 1.11
CA ALA A 179 10.72 10.18 2.00
C ALA A 179 12.25 10.03 2.10
N VAL A 180 12.77 8.79 2.07
CA VAL A 180 14.21 8.50 2.13
C VAL A 180 14.93 8.90 0.85
N ALA A 181 14.33 8.65 -0.33
CA ALA A 181 14.96 8.89 -1.63
C ALA A 181 15.48 10.34 -1.82
N PRO A 182 14.70 11.41 -1.58
CA PRO A 182 15.19 12.78 -1.70
C PRO A 182 16.24 13.14 -0.64
N LEU A 183 16.20 12.52 0.53
CA LEU A 183 17.23 12.72 1.56
C LEU A 183 18.56 12.09 1.17
N LEU A 184 18.56 10.94 0.52
CA LEU A 184 19.75 10.35 -0.07
C LEU A 184 20.35 11.25 -1.17
N TYR A 185 19.50 11.87 -1.99
CA TYR A 185 19.93 12.85 -2.97
C TYR A 185 20.54 14.08 -2.29
N ALA A 186 19.87 14.65 -1.29
CA ALA A 186 20.34 15.81 -0.53
C ALA A 186 21.69 15.50 0.18
N LYS A 187 21.82 14.30 0.75
CA LYS A 187 23.06 13.83 1.39
C LYS A 187 24.24 13.81 0.39
N ARG A 188 24.01 13.37 -0.85
CA ARG A 188 25.02 13.46 -1.92
C ARG A 188 25.44 14.90 -2.23
N GLN A 189 24.60 15.89 -1.93
CA GLN A 189 24.89 17.32 -2.05
C GLN A 189 25.52 17.91 -0.77
N GLY A 190 25.88 17.07 0.19
CA GLY A 190 26.52 17.49 1.45
C GLY A 190 25.55 17.88 2.58
N ALA A 191 24.23 17.59 2.43
CA ALA A 191 23.29 17.82 3.49
C ALA A 191 23.56 16.90 4.70
N PRO A 192 23.34 17.35 5.95
CA PRO A 192 23.45 16.52 7.14
C PRO A 192 22.35 15.45 7.15
N GLY A 193 22.56 14.44 8.04
CA GLY A 193 21.54 13.43 8.33
C GLY A 193 20.22 14.03 8.80
N ARG A 194 19.17 13.22 8.74
CA ARG A 194 17.80 13.61 9.11
C ARG A 194 17.12 12.52 9.90
N TYR A 195 16.25 12.94 10.79
CA TYR A 195 15.29 12.08 11.47
C TYR A 195 13.96 12.09 10.74
N LEU A 196 13.40 10.91 10.47
CA LEU A 196 12.07 10.71 9.92
C LEU A 196 11.22 9.94 10.93
N ASP A 197 10.16 10.56 11.43
CA ASP A 197 9.10 9.92 12.21
C ASP A 197 7.94 9.59 11.27
N ILE A 198 7.81 8.32 10.95
CA ILE A 198 6.78 7.79 10.04
C ILE A 198 5.81 6.94 10.84
N SER A 199 4.54 7.01 10.51
CA SER A 199 3.53 6.16 11.14
C SER A 199 2.67 5.41 10.12
N LEU A 200 2.17 4.25 10.52
CA LEU A 200 1.15 3.53 9.73
C LEU A 200 -0.09 4.40 9.54
N MET A 201 -0.42 5.23 10.54
CA MET A 201 -1.51 6.20 10.42
C MET A 201 -1.24 7.26 9.36
N SER A 202 0.01 7.72 9.22
CA SER A 202 0.38 8.64 8.13
C SER A 202 0.23 7.99 6.75
N GLY A 203 0.64 6.72 6.61
CA GLY A 203 0.43 5.94 5.40
C GLY A 203 -1.05 5.80 5.05
N ALA A 204 -1.90 5.49 6.06
CA ALA A 204 -3.34 5.45 5.89
C ALA A 204 -3.91 6.81 5.48
N ALA A 205 -3.49 7.91 6.14
CA ALA A 205 -3.97 9.26 5.84
C ALA A 205 -3.64 9.69 4.39
N CYS A 206 -2.48 9.29 3.87
CA CYS A 206 -2.13 9.55 2.46
C CYS A 206 -3.10 8.87 1.48
N LEU A 207 -3.52 7.63 1.75
CA LEU A 207 -4.53 6.94 0.94
C LEU A 207 -5.90 7.62 1.02
N HIS A 208 -6.23 8.20 2.17
CA HIS A 208 -7.49 8.89 2.43
C HIS A 208 -7.47 10.39 2.18
N ALA A 209 -6.42 10.95 1.60
CA ALA A 209 -6.27 12.41 1.45
C ALA A 209 -7.50 13.09 0.81
N ILE A 210 -8.08 12.46 -0.22
CA ILE A 210 -9.30 12.97 -0.90
C ILE A 210 -10.51 12.92 0.04
N ARG A 211 -10.65 11.82 0.82
CA ARG A 211 -11.77 11.67 1.77
C ARG A 211 -11.65 12.63 2.95
N ILE A 212 -10.45 12.80 3.45
CA ILE A 212 -10.16 13.78 4.53
C ILE A 212 -10.53 15.18 4.05
N MET A 213 -10.18 15.54 2.82
CA MET A 213 -10.54 16.82 2.23
C MET A 213 -12.07 16.97 2.08
N ALA A 214 -12.77 15.95 1.58
CA ALA A 214 -14.23 15.96 1.47
C ALA A 214 -14.89 16.12 2.84
N ALA A 215 -14.45 15.32 3.83
CA ALA A 215 -14.95 15.39 5.20
C ALA A 215 -14.74 16.77 5.84
N SER A 216 -13.60 17.44 5.57
CA SER A 216 -13.32 18.79 6.07
C SER A 216 -14.30 19.85 5.52
N ARG A 217 -14.98 19.53 4.42
CA ARG A 217 -16.02 20.38 3.78
C ARG A 217 -17.44 19.97 4.20
N GLY A 218 -17.59 19.00 5.10
CA GLY A 218 -18.89 18.48 5.55
C GLY A 218 -19.45 17.38 4.67
N GLU A 219 -18.72 16.90 3.67
CA GLU A 219 -19.13 15.81 2.78
C GLU A 219 -18.75 14.46 3.40
N LEU A 220 -19.62 13.93 4.25
CA LEU A 220 -19.37 12.68 4.98
C LEU A 220 -19.86 11.40 4.26
N SER A 221 -20.75 11.55 3.26
CA SER A 221 -21.32 10.41 2.56
C SER A 221 -20.38 9.86 1.49
N VAL A 222 -20.33 8.52 1.39
CA VAL A 222 -19.76 7.84 0.22
C VAL A 222 -20.79 7.94 -0.90
N VAL A 223 -20.80 9.05 -1.61
CA VAL A 223 -21.72 9.23 -2.75
C VAL A 223 -21.06 8.61 -3.99
N ALA A 224 -21.81 7.79 -4.73
CA ALA A 224 -21.42 7.42 -6.08
C ALA A 224 -21.11 8.70 -6.86
N ARG A 225 -19.95 8.75 -7.52
CA ARG A 225 -19.53 9.95 -8.28
C ARG A 225 -20.08 9.96 -9.69
N THR A 226 -20.55 8.81 -10.14
CA THR A 226 -21.11 8.58 -11.48
C THR A 226 -22.24 7.56 -11.40
N ALA A 227 -23.19 7.61 -12.34
CA ALA A 227 -24.31 6.69 -12.43
C ALA A 227 -24.62 6.32 -13.90
N PRO A 228 -24.93 5.01 -14.16
CA PRO A 228 -24.77 3.88 -13.25
C PRO A 228 -23.29 3.57 -13.02
N SER A 229 -22.94 3.19 -11.79
CA SER A 229 -21.57 2.84 -11.43
C SER A 229 -21.58 1.87 -10.24
N GLY A 230 -20.64 0.93 -10.23
CA GLY A 230 -20.53 -0.05 -9.16
C GLY A 230 -20.21 -1.45 -9.64
N ILE A 231 -20.28 -2.40 -8.72
CA ILE A 231 -20.07 -3.81 -8.97
C ILE A 231 -21.39 -4.51 -9.18
N PHE A 232 -21.54 -5.16 -10.34
CA PHE A 232 -22.76 -5.86 -10.74
C PHE A 232 -22.48 -7.35 -10.89
N ARG A 233 -23.46 -8.17 -10.49
CA ARG A 233 -23.37 -9.62 -10.62
C ARG A 233 -23.75 -10.05 -12.04
N CYS A 234 -23.03 -11.06 -12.55
CA CYS A 234 -23.35 -11.81 -13.77
C CYS A 234 -23.66 -13.25 -13.40
N THR A 235 -23.97 -14.10 -14.38
CA THR A 235 -24.29 -15.52 -14.12
C THR A 235 -23.12 -16.28 -13.48
N ASP A 236 -21.89 -15.93 -13.82
CA ASP A 236 -20.66 -16.65 -13.44
C ASP A 236 -19.64 -15.78 -12.68
N GLY A 237 -19.95 -14.52 -12.39
CA GLY A 237 -19.00 -13.63 -11.76
C GLY A 237 -19.51 -12.22 -11.51
N TRP A 238 -18.62 -11.25 -11.58
CA TRP A 238 -18.91 -9.85 -11.30
C TRP A 238 -18.24 -8.95 -12.34
N ILE A 239 -18.88 -7.82 -12.62
CA ILE A 239 -18.30 -6.75 -13.45
C ILE A 239 -18.35 -5.42 -12.71
N GLN A 240 -17.33 -4.59 -12.93
CA GLN A 240 -17.31 -3.20 -12.49
C GLN A 240 -17.72 -2.31 -13.66
N LEU A 241 -18.73 -1.45 -13.44
CA LEU A 241 -19.09 -0.40 -14.36
C LEU A 241 -18.69 0.97 -13.83
N VAL A 242 -18.25 1.83 -14.73
CA VAL A 242 -18.05 3.27 -14.47
C VAL A 242 -18.51 4.03 -15.72
N ILE A 243 -19.56 4.81 -15.59
CA ILE A 243 -20.13 5.61 -16.69
C ILE A 243 -19.93 7.09 -16.38
N MET A 244 -19.02 7.73 -17.09
CA MET A 244 -18.65 9.13 -16.81
C MET A 244 -19.37 10.14 -17.73
N GLN A 245 -19.53 9.81 -19.01
CA GLN A 245 -20.05 10.73 -20.03
C GLN A 245 -21.33 10.19 -20.65
N ASP A 246 -22.10 11.08 -21.26
CA ASP A 246 -23.35 10.69 -21.92
C ASP A 246 -23.13 9.70 -23.05
N ARG A 247 -22.05 9.83 -23.82
CA ARG A 247 -21.69 8.85 -24.85
C ARG A 247 -21.46 7.44 -24.29
N ASP A 248 -20.91 7.33 -23.07
CA ASP A 248 -20.66 6.03 -22.41
C ASP A 248 -22.00 5.44 -21.91
N PHE A 249 -22.90 6.31 -21.45
CA PHE A 249 -24.28 5.93 -21.09
C PHE A 249 -25.06 5.45 -22.30
N ASP A 250 -25.02 6.18 -23.42
CA ASP A 250 -25.65 5.77 -24.68
C ASP A 250 -25.12 4.43 -25.18
N ALA A 251 -23.79 4.21 -25.09
CA ALA A 251 -23.16 2.95 -25.44
C ALA A 251 -23.63 1.80 -24.54
N LEU A 252 -23.71 2.03 -23.23
CA LEU A 252 -24.23 1.05 -22.27
C LEU A 252 -25.69 0.70 -22.60
N CYS A 253 -26.54 1.70 -22.85
CA CYS A 253 -27.95 1.51 -23.21
C CYS A 253 -28.09 0.68 -24.49
N ASN A 254 -27.28 0.94 -25.51
CA ASN A 254 -27.27 0.16 -26.75
C ASN A 254 -26.91 -1.32 -26.49
N ILE A 255 -25.89 -1.58 -25.67
CA ILE A 255 -25.43 -2.95 -25.34
C ILE A 255 -26.52 -3.71 -24.57
N LEU A 256 -27.19 -3.04 -23.64
CA LEU A 256 -28.18 -3.62 -22.75
C LEU A 256 -29.60 -3.61 -23.33
N GLY A 257 -29.83 -3.00 -24.51
CA GLY A 257 -31.14 -2.87 -25.12
C GLY A 257 -32.07 -1.93 -24.35
N LEU A 258 -31.55 -0.89 -23.72
CA LEU A 258 -32.24 0.08 -22.87
C LEU A 258 -32.58 1.36 -23.64
N GLU A 259 -33.28 1.23 -24.78
CA GLU A 259 -33.61 2.36 -25.66
C GLU A 259 -34.48 3.44 -24.99
N ASP A 260 -35.35 3.04 -24.04
CA ASP A 260 -36.19 3.98 -23.27
C ASP A 260 -35.29 4.89 -22.38
N LEU A 261 -34.30 4.34 -21.70
CA LEU A 261 -33.38 5.13 -20.89
C LEU A 261 -32.43 5.98 -21.74
N LYS A 262 -32.03 5.48 -22.90
CA LYS A 262 -31.21 6.23 -23.84
C LYS A 262 -31.93 7.47 -24.40
N SER A 263 -33.24 7.35 -24.66
CA SER A 263 -34.07 8.44 -25.20
C SER A 263 -34.59 9.40 -24.13
N ASP A 264 -34.38 9.09 -22.85
CA ASP A 264 -34.82 9.93 -21.72
C ASP A 264 -33.89 11.14 -21.54
N GLU A 265 -34.31 12.29 -22.08
CA GLU A 265 -33.58 13.55 -21.97
C GLU A 265 -33.32 13.98 -20.50
N SER A 266 -34.14 13.51 -19.55
CA SER A 266 -33.94 13.79 -18.13
C SER A 266 -32.72 13.08 -17.53
N LEU A 267 -32.10 12.13 -18.26
CA LEU A 267 -30.87 11.43 -17.85
C LEU A 267 -29.61 12.01 -18.47
N ARG A 268 -29.71 13.14 -19.19
CA ARG A 268 -28.53 13.81 -19.74
C ARG A 268 -27.72 14.50 -18.66
N GLY A 269 -26.43 14.25 -18.69
CA GLY A 269 -25.50 14.69 -17.68
C GLY A 269 -25.43 13.78 -16.46
N ASN A 270 -24.23 13.68 -15.88
CA ASN A 270 -24.00 12.78 -14.75
C ASN A 270 -24.81 13.16 -13.48
N GLU A 271 -25.04 14.45 -13.22
CA GLU A 271 -25.86 14.91 -12.08
C GLU A 271 -27.29 14.37 -12.15
N ALA A 272 -27.87 14.41 -13.34
CA ALA A 272 -29.22 13.90 -13.57
C ALA A 272 -29.30 12.39 -13.32
N ARG A 273 -28.31 11.64 -13.79
CA ARG A 273 -28.21 10.20 -13.54
C ARG A 273 -27.96 9.87 -12.07
N LEU A 274 -27.13 10.64 -11.38
CA LEU A 274 -26.90 10.46 -9.95
C LEU A 274 -28.17 10.61 -9.11
N ALA A 275 -29.07 11.50 -9.49
CA ALA A 275 -30.37 11.66 -8.83
C ALA A 275 -31.28 10.40 -8.94
N ARG A 276 -30.99 9.53 -9.92
CA ARG A 276 -31.71 8.25 -10.17
C ARG A 276 -30.76 7.04 -10.10
N ALA A 277 -29.68 7.14 -9.33
CA ALA A 277 -28.61 6.13 -9.34
C ALA A 277 -29.08 4.73 -8.94
N ASP A 278 -29.94 4.62 -7.93
CA ASP A 278 -30.47 3.33 -7.45
C ASP A 278 -31.35 2.66 -8.51
N GLU A 279 -32.26 3.43 -9.12
CA GLU A 279 -33.13 2.96 -10.20
C GLU A 279 -32.31 2.47 -11.41
N LEU A 280 -31.34 3.26 -11.86
CA LEU A 280 -30.47 2.89 -12.97
C LEU A 280 -29.63 1.65 -12.64
N SER A 281 -29.15 1.54 -11.42
CA SER A 281 -28.37 0.38 -10.97
C SER A 281 -29.21 -0.89 -10.91
N GLU A 282 -30.46 -0.81 -10.48
CA GLU A 282 -31.40 -1.94 -10.47
C GLU A 282 -31.71 -2.44 -11.89
N HIS A 283 -32.03 -1.53 -12.82
CA HIS A 283 -32.28 -1.89 -14.21
C HIS A 283 -31.07 -2.56 -14.87
N VAL A 284 -29.92 -1.93 -14.78
CA VAL A 284 -28.66 -2.45 -15.32
C VAL A 284 -28.32 -3.81 -14.68
N GLY A 285 -28.40 -3.92 -13.36
CA GLY A 285 -28.09 -5.16 -12.63
C GLY A 285 -28.97 -6.33 -13.05
N THR A 286 -30.29 -6.09 -13.27
CA THR A 286 -31.22 -7.12 -13.70
C THR A 286 -30.88 -7.69 -15.08
N ILE A 287 -30.34 -6.86 -15.98
CA ILE A 287 -29.94 -7.31 -17.33
C ILE A 287 -28.58 -8.03 -17.26
N LEU A 288 -27.62 -7.50 -16.52
CA LEU A 288 -26.29 -8.07 -16.39
C LEU A 288 -26.29 -9.49 -15.79
N LEU A 289 -27.30 -9.81 -14.97
CA LEU A 289 -27.52 -11.15 -14.42
C LEU A 289 -27.89 -12.20 -15.47
N LYS A 290 -28.22 -11.85 -16.70
CA LYS A 290 -28.71 -12.79 -17.74
C LYS A 290 -27.58 -13.49 -18.47
N GLU A 291 -26.37 -12.91 -18.49
CA GLU A 291 -25.25 -13.40 -19.26
C GLU A 291 -23.98 -13.54 -18.40
N THR A 292 -22.95 -14.14 -18.97
CA THR A 292 -21.66 -14.34 -18.32
C THR A 292 -20.82 -13.05 -18.34
N ALA A 293 -19.89 -12.94 -17.40
CA ALA A 293 -18.92 -11.84 -17.41
C ALA A 293 -18.05 -11.84 -18.69
N ALA A 294 -17.79 -13.02 -19.25
CA ALA A 294 -17.09 -13.16 -20.53
C ALA A 294 -17.90 -12.57 -21.70
N HIS A 295 -19.19 -12.86 -21.77
CA HIS A 295 -20.10 -12.26 -22.77
C HIS A 295 -20.08 -10.73 -22.70
N TRP A 296 -20.32 -10.16 -21.52
CA TRP A 296 -20.34 -8.70 -21.35
C TRP A 296 -19.00 -8.05 -21.72
N ARG A 297 -17.89 -8.72 -21.49
CA ARG A 297 -16.56 -8.24 -21.89
C ARG A 297 -16.41 -8.18 -23.42
N GLU A 298 -16.95 -9.16 -24.14
CA GLU A 298 -16.86 -9.20 -25.61
C GLU A 298 -17.71 -8.12 -26.27
N VAL A 299 -18.88 -7.82 -25.74
CA VAL A 299 -19.78 -6.81 -26.28
C VAL A 299 -19.48 -5.39 -25.83
N ALA A 300 -18.57 -5.24 -24.84
CA ALA A 300 -18.23 -3.94 -24.27
C ALA A 300 -17.44 -3.06 -25.23
N VAL A 301 -17.76 -1.79 -25.23
CA VAL A 301 -16.98 -0.74 -25.88
C VAL A 301 -15.90 -0.17 -24.96
N PRO A 302 -14.84 0.49 -25.51
CA PRO A 302 -13.83 1.15 -24.70
C PRO A 302 -14.43 2.10 -23.65
N GLY A 303 -14.03 1.96 -22.40
CA GLY A 303 -14.55 2.73 -21.26
C GLY A 303 -15.29 1.88 -20.22
N ILE A 304 -15.75 0.68 -20.58
CA ILE A 304 -16.35 -0.26 -19.64
C ILE A 304 -15.25 -1.23 -19.16
N GLN A 305 -14.89 -1.16 -17.88
CA GLN A 305 -13.91 -2.08 -17.30
C GLN A 305 -14.64 -3.27 -16.66
N PHE A 306 -14.16 -4.47 -16.95
CA PHE A 306 -14.67 -5.71 -16.37
C PHE A 306 -13.65 -6.32 -15.43
N ILE A 307 -14.09 -6.70 -14.25
CA ILE A 307 -13.34 -7.60 -13.38
C ILE A 307 -13.78 -9.01 -13.76
N THR A 308 -12.93 -9.73 -14.47
CA THR A 308 -13.12 -11.15 -14.74
C THR A 308 -12.43 -11.97 -13.65
N ASP A 309 -12.90 -13.21 -13.45
CA ASP A 309 -12.43 -14.27 -12.60
C ASP A 309 -11.23 -13.89 -11.70
N SER A 310 -11.42 -14.01 -10.40
CA SER A 310 -10.38 -13.73 -9.39
C SER A 310 -9.09 -14.53 -9.61
N GLN A 311 -9.17 -15.72 -10.22
CA GLN A 311 -8.01 -16.53 -10.60
C GLN A 311 -7.24 -15.91 -11.77
N PHE A 312 -7.91 -15.41 -12.79
CA PHE A 312 -7.24 -14.75 -13.92
C PHE A 312 -6.62 -13.42 -13.50
N TYR A 313 -7.29 -12.66 -12.63
CA TYR A 313 -6.71 -11.47 -12.02
C TYR A 313 -5.46 -11.79 -11.19
N ASN A 314 -5.52 -12.84 -10.37
CA ASN A 314 -4.38 -13.29 -9.59
C ASN A 314 -3.23 -13.79 -10.48
N VAL A 315 -3.51 -14.47 -11.57
CA VAL A 315 -2.50 -14.89 -12.56
C VAL A 315 -1.91 -13.68 -13.28
N LEU A 316 -2.72 -12.70 -13.69
CA LEU A 316 -2.26 -11.45 -14.32
C LEU A 316 -1.43 -10.60 -13.38
N VAL A 317 -1.86 -10.42 -12.12
CA VAL A 317 -1.10 -9.67 -11.12
C VAL A 317 0.18 -10.41 -10.74
N THR A 318 0.13 -11.73 -10.62
CA THR A 318 1.31 -12.55 -10.34
C THR A 318 2.26 -12.55 -11.55
N ALA A 319 1.76 -12.74 -12.76
CA ALA A 319 2.56 -12.69 -13.98
C ALA A 319 3.10 -11.29 -14.25
N HIS A 320 2.31 -10.23 -14.03
CA HIS A 320 2.76 -8.84 -14.15
C HIS A 320 3.76 -8.48 -13.05
N GLY A 321 3.52 -8.93 -11.82
CA GLY A 321 4.47 -8.80 -10.72
C GLY A 321 5.78 -9.55 -11.00
N PHE A 322 5.72 -10.77 -11.52
CA PHE A 322 6.90 -11.52 -11.98
C PHE A 322 7.58 -10.84 -13.17
N LEU A 323 6.84 -10.36 -14.17
CA LEU A 323 7.38 -9.61 -15.30
C LEU A 323 8.02 -8.30 -14.85
N MET A 324 7.38 -7.52 -13.96
CA MET A 324 7.92 -6.28 -13.44
C MET A 324 9.15 -6.51 -12.55
N VAL A 325 9.12 -7.55 -11.71
CA VAL A 325 10.24 -7.84 -10.79
C VAL A 325 11.41 -8.53 -11.51
N PHE A 326 11.13 -9.43 -12.47
CA PHE A 326 12.18 -10.22 -13.12
C PHE A 326 12.65 -9.66 -14.47
N PHE A 327 11.83 -8.91 -15.21
CA PHE A 327 12.20 -8.42 -16.55
C PHE A 327 12.39 -6.90 -16.65
N VAL A 328 11.83 -6.12 -15.72
CA VAL A 328 11.97 -4.66 -15.72
C VAL A 328 12.95 -4.18 -14.66
N VAL A 329 13.11 -4.91 -13.56
CA VAL A 329 13.95 -4.56 -12.41
C VAL A 329 15.22 -5.42 -12.32
N MET A 330 15.24 -6.59 -12.97
CA MET A 330 16.46 -7.39 -13.14
C MET A 330 16.79 -7.49 -14.64
N PRO A 331 17.89 -6.91 -15.10
CA PRO A 331 18.43 -7.16 -16.43
C PRO A 331 18.93 -8.60 -16.57
#